data_8f9da7e7e2cb5184f06a4c6d69709002
#
_entry.id   8f9da7e7e2cb5184f06a4c6d69709002
#
_cell.length_a   1.000
_cell.length_b   1.000
_cell.length_c   1.000
_cell.angle_alpha   90.00
_cell.angle_beta   90.00
_cell.angle_gamma   90.00
#
_symmetry.space_group_name_H-M   'P 1'
#
loop_
_entity.id
_entity.type
_entity.pdbx_description
1 polymer ?
#
loop_
_entity_poly.entity_id
_entity_poly.type
_entity_poly.pdbx_seq_one_letter_code
_entity_poly.pdbx_strand_id
1 'polypeptide(L)'
;MPVQTNPARTSTVQASTVQIVTEGGAALAELDGDGPAARFLLVLTHGAGGSAGAPDLLAVRDAARPLGGLVARVTQPYRVRGARAPGSPVRQDAAWAEVVTTLRELAPAVPLIQGGRSNGARVACRTAAAVGARAVIALAFPLCPPGRSPAVSRVGELRAARKGGARVLVVNGDRDPFGIPGAQDADRVVVVPGETHALKGHRAVIVDAVAEWLPTVL
;
A
#
# COMPACT_ATOMS: atom_id res chain seq x y z
N MET A 1 13.91 -49.26 18.63
CA MET A 1 12.71 -48.55 18.14
C MET A 1 13.19 -47.20 17.63
N PRO A 2 13.25 -46.94 16.30
CA PRO A 2 13.64 -45.62 15.79
C PRO A 2 12.45 -44.69 15.87
N VAL A 3 12.69 -43.48 16.37
CA VAL A 3 11.73 -42.37 16.44
C VAL A 3 11.55 -41.83 15.02
N GLN A 4 10.34 -41.95 14.48
CA GLN A 4 9.97 -41.33 13.21
C GLN A 4 9.81 -39.82 13.44
N THR A 5 10.71 -39.04 12.87
CA THR A 5 10.54 -37.57 12.74
C THR A 5 9.57 -37.28 11.62
N ASN A 6 8.43 -36.71 11.98
CA ASN A 6 7.40 -36.26 11.07
C ASN A 6 7.92 -35.02 10.30
N PRO A 7 7.94 -35.00 8.93
CA PRO A 7 8.39 -33.82 8.19
C PRO A 7 7.40 -32.68 8.40
N ALA A 8 7.94 -31.51 8.76
CA ALA A 8 7.18 -30.28 8.88
C ALA A 8 6.33 -30.04 7.63
N ARG A 9 5.02 -29.92 7.79
CA ARG A 9 4.09 -29.50 6.76
C ARG A 9 4.47 -28.11 6.32
N THR A 10 5.11 -28.00 5.17
CA THR A 10 5.25 -26.72 4.46
C THR A 10 3.87 -26.35 3.93
N SER A 11 3.16 -25.52 4.69
CA SER A 11 1.89 -24.95 4.26
C SER A 11 2.17 -23.96 3.13
N THR A 12 1.99 -24.40 1.89
CA THR A 12 1.92 -23.50 0.73
C THR A 12 0.64 -22.67 0.88
N VAL A 13 0.78 -21.44 1.38
CA VAL A 13 -0.33 -20.48 1.45
C VAL A 13 -0.67 -20.12 0.01
N GLN A 14 -1.75 -20.68 -0.52
CA GLN A 14 -2.32 -20.29 -1.81
C GLN A 14 -2.80 -18.85 -1.71
N ALA A 15 -2.34 -17.99 -2.62
CA ALA A 15 -2.91 -16.66 -2.81
C ALA A 15 -4.39 -16.84 -3.22
N SER A 16 -5.30 -16.29 -2.43
CA SER A 16 -6.73 -16.29 -2.76
C SER A 16 -7.11 -14.93 -3.34
N THR A 17 -8.03 -14.94 -4.32
CA THR A 17 -8.58 -13.71 -4.89
C THR A 17 -10.01 -13.54 -4.39
N VAL A 18 -10.30 -12.36 -3.84
CA VAL A 18 -11.64 -11.99 -3.37
C VAL A 18 -12.17 -10.83 -4.19
N GLN A 19 -13.40 -10.94 -4.65
CA GLN A 19 -14.12 -9.83 -5.28
C GLN A 19 -14.88 -9.05 -4.22
N ILE A 20 -14.73 -7.73 -4.24
CA ILE A 20 -15.40 -6.80 -3.33
C ILE A 20 -16.28 -5.88 -4.17
N VAL A 21 -17.57 -5.86 -3.87
CA VAL A 21 -18.54 -4.98 -4.55
C VAL A 21 -18.59 -3.65 -3.81
N THR A 22 -18.40 -2.54 -4.54
CA THR A 22 -18.50 -1.18 -4.01
C THR A 22 -19.48 -0.37 -4.87
N GLU A 23 -19.92 0.80 -4.39
CA GLU A 23 -20.70 1.73 -5.22
C GLU A 23 -19.92 2.15 -6.48
N GLY A 24 -18.58 2.18 -6.40
CA GLY A 24 -17.69 2.43 -7.53
C GLY A 24 -17.53 1.26 -8.51
N GLY A 25 -18.14 0.10 -8.26
CA GLY A 25 -18.01 -1.16 -9.01
C GLY A 25 -17.16 -2.20 -8.27
N ALA A 26 -16.94 -3.35 -8.91
CA ALA A 26 -16.17 -4.44 -8.31
C ALA A 26 -14.67 -4.12 -8.24
N ALA A 27 -14.05 -4.37 -7.09
CA ALA A 27 -12.61 -4.46 -6.88
C ALA A 27 -12.18 -5.93 -6.77
N LEU A 28 -10.91 -6.24 -7.06
CA LEU A 28 -10.32 -7.57 -6.85
C LEU A 28 -9.17 -7.45 -5.87
N ALA A 29 -9.18 -8.24 -4.80
CA ALA A 29 -8.10 -8.31 -3.82
C ALA A 29 -7.38 -9.65 -3.88
N GLU A 30 -6.08 -9.62 -4.14
CA GLU A 30 -5.19 -10.78 -4.03
C GLU A 30 -4.67 -10.82 -2.58
N LEU A 31 -5.00 -11.89 -1.85
CA LEU A 31 -4.67 -12.05 -0.45
C LEU A 31 -3.44 -12.94 -0.28
N ASP A 32 -2.47 -12.46 0.49
CA ASP A 32 -1.28 -13.19 0.90
C ASP A 32 -1.24 -13.22 2.43
N GLY A 33 -1.46 -14.38 3.06
CA GLY A 33 -1.42 -14.53 4.52
C GLY A 33 -2.57 -15.32 5.08
N ASP A 34 -2.53 -15.49 6.40
CA ASP A 34 -3.58 -16.13 7.18
C ASP A 34 -4.28 -15.06 8.03
N GLY A 35 -5.55 -14.80 7.70
CA GLY A 35 -6.35 -13.78 8.38
C GLY A 35 -6.46 -13.99 9.88
N PRO A 36 -6.87 -15.18 10.37
CA PRO A 36 -6.98 -15.48 11.79
C PRO A 36 -5.69 -15.36 12.59
N ALA A 37 -4.53 -15.62 11.95
CA ALA A 37 -3.22 -15.52 12.58
C ALA A 37 -2.50 -14.20 12.31
N ALA A 38 -3.16 -13.25 11.63
CA ALA A 38 -2.54 -11.99 11.26
C ALA A 38 -2.24 -11.12 12.49
N ARG A 39 -1.06 -10.51 12.49
CA ARG A 39 -0.65 -9.49 13.46
C ARG A 39 -1.07 -8.07 13.03
N PHE A 40 -1.26 -7.87 11.75
CA PHE A 40 -1.76 -6.64 11.14
C PHE A 40 -2.37 -6.94 9.77
N LEU A 41 -3.25 -6.05 9.33
CA LEU A 41 -3.79 -6.04 7.96
C LEU A 41 -3.08 -4.93 7.16
N LEU A 42 -2.52 -5.30 6.01
CA LEU A 42 -1.91 -4.35 5.06
C LEU A 42 -2.69 -4.36 3.75
N VAL A 43 -3.33 -3.25 3.41
CA VAL A 43 -4.09 -3.09 2.17
C VAL A 43 -3.34 -2.18 1.21
N LEU A 44 -2.94 -2.72 0.05
CA LEU A 44 -2.12 -2.03 -0.94
C LEU A 44 -2.87 -1.84 -2.26
N THR A 45 -2.61 -0.73 -2.96
CA THR A 45 -3.14 -0.55 -4.30
C THR A 45 -2.17 0.12 -5.28
N HIS A 46 -2.46 -0.07 -6.56
CA HIS A 46 -1.63 0.33 -7.69
C HIS A 46 -1.78 1.81 -8.08
N GLY A 47 -0.83 2.31 -8.87
CA GLY A 47 -0.91 3.59 -9.55
C GLY A 47 -1.91 3.59 -10.72
N ALA A 48 -2.22 4.77 -11.25
CA ALA A 48 -3.03 4.91 -12.46
C ALA A 48 -2.43 4.07 -13.60
N GLY A 49 -3.27 3.26 -14.24
CA GLY A 49 -2.85 2.35 -15.31
C GLY A 49 -2.03 1.13 -14.85
N GLY A 50 -1.70 0.99 -13.56
CA GLY A 50 -0.94 -0.11 -12.98
C GLY A 50 -1.77 -1.36 -12.66
N SER A 51 -1.17 -2.29 -11.93
CA SER A 51 -1.79 -3.54 -11.46
C SER A 51 -1.38 -3.86 -10.02
N ALA A 52 -2.13 -4.73 -9.35
CA ALA A 52 -1.82 -5.25 -8.01
C ALA A 52 -0.52 -6.08 -7.99
N GLY A 53 -0.08 -6.60 -9.15
CA GLY A 53 1.19 -7.33 -9.32
C GLY A 53 2.40 -6.44 -9.60
N ALA A 54 2.34 -5.13 -9.39
CA ALA A 54 3.48 -4.23 -9.61
C ALA A 54 4.67 -4.61 -8.70
N PRO A 55 5.93 -4.59 -9.21
CA PRO A 55 7.11 -5.08 -8.48
C PRO A 55 7.34 -4.42 -7.13
N ASP A 56 7.05 -3.14 -7.01
CA ASP A 56 7.15 -2.37 -5.78
C ASP A 56 6.08 -2.77 -4.73
N LEU A 57 4.85 -3.06 -5.15
CA LEU A 57 3.81 -3.61 -4.27
C LEU A 57 4.16 -5.03 -3.80
N LEU A 58 4.73 -5.84 -4.70
CA LEU A 58 5.24 -7.17 -4.34
C LEU A 58 6.40 -7.07 -3.34
N ALA A 59 7.28 -6.07 -3.46
CA ALA A 59 8.35 -5.83 -2.50
C ALA A 59 7.79 -5.54 -1.09
N VAL A 60 6.77 -4.68 -0.99
CA VAL A 60 6.10 -4.38 0.28
C VAL A 60 5.43 -5.62 0.87
N ARG A 61 4.74 -6.43 0.04
CA ARG A 61 4.17 -7.71 0.46
C ARG A 61 5.24 -8.63 1.07
N ASP A 62 6.38 -8.77 0.38
CA ASP A 62 7.42 -9.69 0.80
C ASP A 62 8.14 -9.24 2.08
N ALA A 63 8.18 -7.92 2.34
CA ALA A 63 8.64 -7.38 3.62
C ALA A 63 7.63 -7.62 4.76
N ALA A 64 6.32 -7.49 4.47
CA ALA A 64 5.26 -7.56 5.48
C ALA A 64 4.92 -9.00 5.91
N ARG A 65 4.99 -9.96 4.98
CA ARG A 65 4.62 -11.35 5.23
C ARG A 65 5.40 -12.02 6.38
N PRO A 66 6.75 -11.94 6.42
CA PRO A 66 7.52 -12.52 7.52
C PRO A 66 7.21 -11.90 8.88
N LEU A 67 6.68 -10.68 8.90
CA LEU A 67 6.27 -9.97 10.12
C LEU A 67 4.86 -10.38 10.62
N GLY A 68 4.20 -11.31 9.94
CA GLY A 68 2.87 -11.79 10.29
C GLY A 68 1.72 -10.96 9.67
N GLY A 69 1.97 -10.25 8.58
CA GLY A 69 0.94 -9.48 7.90
C GLY A 69 -0.01 -10.32 7.05
N LEU A 70 -1.31 -10.07 7.14
CA LEU A 70 -2.26 -10.36 6.07
C LEU A 70 -2.16 -9.21 5.06
N VAL A 71 -1.71 -9.51 3.85
CA VAL A 71 -1.51 -8.50 2.80
C VAL A 71 -2.57 -8.67 1.72
N ALA A 72 -3.37 -7.63 1.49
CA ALA A 72 -4.34 -7.54 0.40
C ALA A 72 -3.82 -6.56 -0.67
N ARG A 73 -3.56 -7.06 -1.87
CA ARG A 73 -3.16 -6.25 -3.03
C ARG A 73 -4.37 -6.05 -3.93
N VAL A 74 -4.85 -4.83 -4.00
CA VAL A 74 -6.16 -4.50 -4.58
C VAL A 74 -6.03 -3.90 -5.97
N THR A 75 -6.74 -4.50 -6.93
CA THR A 75 -7.07 -3.87 -8.21
C THR A 75 -8.35 -3.07 -8.04
N GLN A 76 -8.24 -1.74 -8.16
CA GLN A 76 -9.34 -0.80 -7.92
C GLN A 76 -10.47 -0.94 -8.95
N PRO A 77 -11.72 -0.56 -8.60
CA PRO A 77 -12.88 -0.74 -9.47
C PRO A 77 -12.72 -0.15 -10.89
N TYR A 78 -12.11 1.02 -11.02
CA TYR A 78 -11.90 1.61 -12.34
C TYR A 78 -11.00 0.75 -13.24
N ARG A 79 -10.00 0.06 -12.66
CA ARG A 79 -9.11 -0.84 -13.41
C ARG A 79 -9.78 -2.16 -13.76
N VAL A 80 -10.60 -2.69 -12.88
CA VAL A 80 -11.42 -3.89 -13.16
C VAL A 80 -12.33 -3.63 -14.38
N ARG A 81 -12.87 -2.41 -14.50
CA ARG A 81 -13.65 -1.99 -15.68
C ARG A 81 -12.81 -1.63 -16.92
N GLY A 82 -11.49 -1.80 -16.87
CA GLY A 82 -10.60 -1.50 -18.01
C GLY A 82 -10.18 -0.04 -18.16
N ALA A 83 -10.62 0.87 -17.30
CA ALA A 83 -10.23 2.28 -17.37
C ALA A 83 -8.76 2.48 -16.93
N ARG A 84 -8.07 3.44 -17.55
CA ARG A 84 -6.66 3.77 -17.22
C ARG A 84 -6.52 4.83 -16.14
N ALA A 85 -7.56 5.61 -15.88
CA ALA A 85 -7.57 6.69 -14.91
C ALA A 85 -8.71 6.52 -13.89
N PRO A 86 -8.49 6.88 -12.62
CA PRO A 86 -9.47 6.68 -11.54
C PRO A 86 -10.68 7.62 -11.60
N GLY A 87 -10.65 8.68 -12.40
CA GLY A 87 -11.70 9.71 -12.43
C GLY A 87 -11.62 10.65 -11.23
N SER A 88 -12.77 10.99 -10.67
CA SER A 88 -12.88 11.90 -9.53
C SER A 88 -12.20 11.32 -8.27
N PRO A 89 -11.35 12.10 -7.59
CA PRO A 89 -10.78 11.70 -6.29
C PRO A 89 -11.83 11.31 -5.26
N VAL A 90 -12.92 12.04 -5.17
CA VAL A 90 -14.01 11.78 -4.21
C VAL A 90 -14.62 10.39 -4.41
N ARG A 91 -14.93 10.03 -5.65
CA ARG A 91 -15.48 8.70 -5.97
C ARG A 91 -14.45 7.58 -5.74
N GLN A 92 -13.17 7.85 -6.03
CA GLN A 92 -12.09 6.90 -5.79
C GLN A 92 -11.92 6.66 -4.29
N ASP A 93 -11.93 7.72 -3.49
CA ASP A 93 -11.74 7.65 -2.04
C ASP A 93 -12.92 6.91 -1.37
N ALA A 94 -14.16 7.15 -1.79
CA ALA A 94 -15.33 6.43 -1.32
C ALA A 94 -15.21 4.92 -1.61
N ALA A 95 -14.98 4.54 -2.86
CA ALA A 95 -14.84 3.13 -3.24
C ALA A 95 -13.64 2.46 -2.53
N TRP A 96 -12.54 3.19 -2.31
CA TRP A 96 -11.40 2.66 -1.57
C TRP A 96 -11.71 2.43 -0.09
N ALA A 97 -12.44 3.35 0.55
CA ALA A 97 -12.87 3.19 1.93
C ALA A 97 -13.77 1.97 2.12
N GLU A 98 -14.71 1.72 1.20
CA GLU A 98 -15.55 0.52 1.19
C GLU A 98 -14.70 -0.76 1.06
N VAL A 99 -13.72 -0.79 0.13
CA VAL A 99 -12.80 -1.92 -0.03
C VAL A 99 -12.04 -2.20 1.25
N VAL A 100 -11.46 -1.18 1.88
CA VAL A 100 -10.68 -1.33 3.12
C VAL A 100 -11.55 -1.80 4.27
N THR A 101 -12.77 -1.27 4.40
CA THR A 101 -13.72 -1.67 5.43
C THR A 101 -14.10 -3.14 5.30
N THR A 102 -14.40 -3.60 4.08
CA THR A 102 -14.71 -5.02 3.82
C THR A 102 -13.52 -5.93 4.13
N LEU A 103 -12.31 -5.55 3.71
CA LEU A 103 -11.11 -6.35 3.99
C LEU A 103 -10.77 -6.39 5.48
N ARG A 104 -11.12 -5.36 6.24
CA ARG A 104 -10.91 -5.33 7.69
C ARG A 104 -11.68 -6.43 8.43
N GLU A 105 -12.78 -6.92 7.88
CA GLU A 105 -13.54 -8.04 8.45
C GLU A 105 -12.73 -9.35 8.51
N LEU A 106 -11.71 -9.49 7.66
CA LEU A 106 -10.80 -10.65 7.67
C LEU A 106 -9.84 -10.67 8.87
N ALA A 107 -9.58 -9.50 9.48
CA ALA A 107 -8.70 -9.35 10.64
C ALA A 107 -9.12 -8.10 11.46
N PRO A 108 -10.28 -8.14 12.14
CA PRO A 108 -10.92 -6.94 12.71
C PRO A 108 -10.18 -6.37 13.92
N ALA A 109 -9.46 -7.20 14.67
CA ALA A 109 -8.83 -6.82 15.94
C ALA A 109 -7.38 -6.32 15.80
N VAL A 110 -6.81 -6.37 14.58
CA VAL A 110 -5.40 -6.03 14.38
C VAL A 110 -5.23 -4.62 13.79
N PRO A 111 -4.04 -4.01 13.93
CA PRO A 111 -3.74 -2.73 13.29
C PRO A 111 -3.96 -2.77 11.78
N LEU A 112 -4.64 -1.74 11.25
CA LEU A 112 -4.79 -1.52 9.82
C LEU A 112 -3.66 -0.62 9.31
N ILE A 113 -2.96 -1.11 8.30
CA ILE A 113 -2.00 -0.34 7.51
C ILE A 113 -2.50 -0.31 6.08
N GLN A 114 -2.42 0.83 5.44
CA GLN A 114 -2.72 0.91 4.02
C GLN A 114 -1.57 1.54 3.25
N GLY A 115 -1.60 1.40 1.93
CA GLY A 115 -0.56 1.99 1.12
C GLY A 115 -0.81 1.80 -0.36
N GLY A 116 0.16 2.21 -1.13
CA GLY A 116 0.09 2.04 -2.56
C GLY A 116 1.16 2.83 -3.30
N ARG A 117 1.08 2.75 -4.62
CA ARG A 117 2.01 3.39 -5.53
C ARG A 117 1.36 4.56 -6.24
N SER A 118 2.06 5.71 -6.34
CA SER A 118 1.64 6.88 -7.13
C SER A 118 0.19 7.32 -6.78
N ASN A 119 -0.76 7.16 -7.68
CA ASN A 119 -2.18 7.44 -7.38
C ASN A 119 -2.71 6.59 -6.21
N GLY A 120 -2.25 5.34 -6.07
CA GLY A 120 -2.59 4.48 -4.94
C GLY A 120 -2.04 5.02 -3.61
N ALA A 121 -0.84 5.59 -3.59
CA ALA A 121 -0.30 6.26 -2.42
C ALA A 121 -1.15 7.47 -2.01
N ARG A 122 -1.63 8.23 -2.98
CA ARG A 122 -2.51 9.39 -2.73
C ARG A 122 -3.85 8.99 -2.12
N VAL A 123 -4.52 7.98 -2.69
CA VAL A 123 -5.81 7.53 -2.13
C VAL A 123 -5.63 6.99 -0.71
N ALA A 124 -4.54 6.23 -0.45
CA ALA A 124 -4.23 5.77 0.90
C ALA A 124 -4.02 6.95 1.88
N CYS A 125 -3.28 7.99 1.49
CA CYS A 125 -3.11 9.16 2.34
C CYS A 125 -4.43 9.90 2.63
N ARG A 126 -5.26 10.13 1.59
CA ARG A 126 -6.51 10.89 1.74
C ARG A 126 -7.55 10.18 2.61
N THR A 127 -7.59 8.86 2.56
CA THR A 127 -8.58 8.05 3.28
C THR A 127 -8.10 7.55 4.65
N ALA A 128 -6.83 7.78 5.02
CA ALA A 128 -6.22 7.22 6.22
C ALA A 128 -7.05 7.43 7.50
N ALA A 129 -7.48 8.66 7.74
CA ALA A 129 -8.30 8.99 8.90
C ALA A 129 -9.69 8.33 8.84
N ALA A 130 -10.34 8.33 7.67
CA ALA A 130 -11.68 7.79 7.50
C ALA A 130 -11.76 6.28 7.77
N VAL A 131 -10.72 5.52 7.39
CA VAL A 131 -10.67 4.07 7.62
C VAL A 131 -9.96 3.68 8.93
N GLY A 132 -9.50 4.65 9.71
CA GLY A 132 -8.76 4.41 10.95
C GLY A 132 -7.43 3.69 10.72
N ALA A 133 -6.71 4.05 9.65
CA ALA A 133 -5.40 3.48 9.37
C ALA A 133 -4.36 3.95 10.40
N ARG A 134 -3.66 3.00 11.02
CA ARG A 134 -2.56 3.27 11.94
C ARG A 134 -1.32 3.80 11.21
N ALA A 135 -1.13 3.35 9.95
CA ALA A 135 0.01 3.77 9.16
C ALA A 135 -0.29 3.74 7.66
N VAL A 136 0.51 4.50 6.89
CA VAL A 136 0.46 4.57 5.42
C VAL A 136 1.85 4.34 4.84
N ILE A 137 1.94 3.45 3.83
CA ILE A 137 3.14 3.24 3.00
C ILE A 137 2.90 3.88 1.64
N ALA A 138 3.59 4.98 1.35
CA ALA A 138 3.45 5.76 0.12
C ALA A 138 4.65 5.55 -0.79
N LEU A 139 4.48 4.73 -1.84
CA LEU A 139 5.52 4.45 -2.84
C LEU A 139 5.39 5.41 -4.02
N ALA A 140 6.50 5.99 -4.46
CA ALA A 140 6.54 6.96 -5.54
C ALA A 140 5.42 8.00 -5.39
N PHE A 141 5.34 8.64 -4.23
CA PHE A 141 4.31 9.65 -3.98
C PHE A 141 4.49 10.82 -4.94
N PRO A 142 3.50 11.12 -5.79
CA PRO A 142 3.64 12.14 -6.83
C PRO A 142 3.41 13.53 -6.25
N LEU A 143 4.46 14.13 -5.67
CA LEU A 143 4.40 15.40 -4.94
C LEU A 143 3.81 16.54 -5.78
N CYS A 144 4.29 16.68 -7.02
CA CYS A 144 3.82 17.71 -7.94
C CYS A 144 3.78 17.15 -9.37
N PRO A 145 2.76 17.45 -10.19
CA PRO A 145 2.76 17.05 -11.59
C PRO A 145 3.98 17.65 -12.31
N PRO A 146 4.70 16.89 -13.17
CA PRO A 146 5.84 17.40 -13.91
C PRO A 146 5.47 18.64 -14.73
N GLY A 147 6.34 19.65 -14.72
CA GLY A 147 6.14 20.90 -15.44
C GLY A 147 5.06 21.84 -14.86
N ARG A 148 4.51 21.54 -13.69
CA ARG A 148 3.56 22.39 -12.99
C ARG A 148 4.23 23.20 -11.86
N SER A 149 3.65 24.34 -11.53
CA SER A 149 4.07 25.15 -10.40
C SER A 149 4.05 24.37 -9.09
N PRO A 150 5.01 24.59 -8.17
CA PRO A 150 4.97 24.05 -6.79
C PRO A 150 3.68 24.35 -6.02
N ALA A 151 2.92 25.38 -6.41
CA ALA A 151 1.60 25.69 -5.84
C ALA A 151 0.56 24.59 -6.03
N VAL A 152 0.76 23.67 -7.00
CA VAL A 152 -0.10 22.48 -7.19
C VAL A 152 0.43 21.24 -6.42
N SER A 153 1.26 21.44 -5.39
CA SER A 153 1.79 20.37 -4.57
C SER A 153 0.70 19.58 -3.85
N ARG A 154 0.89 18.28 -3.81
CA ARG A 154 0.01 17.33 -3.11
C ARG A 154 0.50 16.99 -1.70
N VAL A 155 1.48 17.69 -1.20
CA VAL A 155 2.05 17.50 0.14
C VAL A 155 1.00 17.52 1.23
N GLY A 156 -0.08 18.28 1.02
CA GLY A 156 -1.22 18.34 1.94
C GLY A 156 -1.87 16.98 2.21
N GLU A 157 -1.83 16.02 1.26
CA GLU A 157 -2.38 14.68 1.44
C GLU A 157 -1.53 13.87 2.45
N LEU A 158 -0.19 13.94 2.40
CA LEU A 158 0.70 13.31 3.38
C LEU A 158 0.51 13.93 4.78
N ARG A 159 0.50 15.25 4.84
CA ARG A 159 0.33 15.99 6.11
C ARG A 159 -1.05 15.73 6.74
N ALA A 160 -2.10 15.59 5.93
CA ALA A 160 -3.44 15.27 6.40
C ALA A 160 -3.51 13.85 6.99
N ALA A 161 -2.85 12.85 6.37
CA ALA A 161 -2.76 11.50 6.92
C ALA A 161 -2.10 11.52 8.32
N ARG A 162 -0.97 12.23 8.47
CA ARG A 162 -0.28 12.38 9.76
C ARG A 162 -1.12 13.11 10.80
N LYS A 163 -1.75 14.22 10.41
CA LYS A 163 -2.66 14.97 11.30
C LYS A 163 -3.84 14.10 11.76
N GLY A 164 -4.29 13.18 10.92
CA GLY A 164 -5.33 12.19 11.24
C GLY A 164 -4.84 11.02 12.11
N GLY A 165 -3.58 11.03 12.55
CA GLY A 165 -3.00 10.04 13.47
C GLY A 165 -2.24 8.91 12.79
N ALA A 166 -2.22 8.82 11.46
CA ALA A 166 -1.47 7.78 10.76
C ALA A 166 0.03 8.11 10.70
N ARG A 167 0.89 7.11 10.98
CA ARG A 167 2.32 7.22 10.70
C ARG A 167 2.55 7.03 9.20
N VAL A 168 3.47 7.76 8.60
CA VAL A 168 3.67 7.76 7.15
C VAL A 168 5.11 7.42 6.78
N LEU A 169 5.30 6.34 5.99
CA LEU A 169 6.53 6.02 5.28
C LEU A 169 6.39 6.45 3.82
N VAL A 170 7.34 7.21 3.32
CA VAL A 170 7.48 7.52 1.89
C VAL A 170 8.72 6.83 1.32
N VAL A 171 8.59 6.21 0.15
CA VAL A 171 9.71 5.67 -0.62
C VAL A 171 9.63 6.21 -2.05
N ASN A 172 10.55 7.09 -2.43
CA ASN A 172 10.60 7.71 -3.77
C ASN A 172 11.98 7.53 -4.40
N GLY A 173 12.04 7.47 -5.73
CA GLY A 173 13.29 7.53 -6.46
C GLY A 173 13.88 8.94 -6.48
N ASP A 174 15.22 9.07 -6.49
CA ASP A 174 15.91 10.36 -6.56
C ASP A 174 15.72 11.08 -7.91
N ARG A 175 15.33 10.33 -8.96
CA ARG A 175 15.04 10.85 -10.30
C ARG A 175 13.54 10.89 -10.60
N ASP A 176 12.68 10.89 -9.57
CA ASP A 176 11.23 10.96 -9.77
C ASP A 176 10.84 12.35 -10.28
N PRO A 177 10.31 12.48 -11.52
CA PRO A 177 9.93 13.77 -12.09
C PRO A 177 8.74 14.42 -11.36
N PHE A 178 8.05 13.69 -10.50
CA PHE A 178 6.99 14.23 -9.65
C PHE A 178 7.53 14.86 -8.36
N GLY A 179 8.85 14.83 -8.13
CA GLY A 179 9.49 15.34 -6.94
C GLY A 179 9.45 14.39 -5.74
N ILE A 180 10.20 14.78 -4.71
CA ILE A 180 10.39 13.99 -3.48
C ILE A 180 9.84 14.79 -2.30
N PRO A 181 8.96 14.23 -1.47
CA PRO A 181 8.53 14.86 -0.22
C PRO A 181 9.71 15.12 0.72
N GLY A 182 9.66 16.24 1.44
CA GLY A 182 10.68 16.58 2.43
C GLY A 182 10.57 15.69 3.69
N ALA A 183 11.66 15.60 4.45
CA ALA A 183 11.70 14.83 5.69
C ALA A 183 10.63 15.26 6.72
N GLN A 184 10.20 16.52 6.68
CA GLN A 184 9.12 17.05 7.55
C GLN A 184 7.71 16.60 7.14
N ASP A 185 7.54 16.06 5.93
CA ASP A 185 6.22 15.74 5.35
C ASP A 185 5.73 14.32 5.71
N ALA A 186 6.64 13.46 6.17
CA ALA A 186 6.36 12.08 6.57
C ALA A 186 7.17 11.72 7.84
N ASP A 187 6.84 10.60 8.47
CA ASP A 187 7.61 10.11 9.63
C ASP A 187 8.94 9.49 9.21
N ARG A 188 8.98 8.91 8.00
CA ARG A 188 10.22 8.46 7.35
C ARG A 188 10.13 8.70 5.85
N VAL A 189 11.18 9.25 5.27
CA VAL A 189 11.35 9.39 3.81
C VAL A 189 12.61 8.62 3.41
N VAL A 190 12.44 7.65 2.52
CA VAL A 190 13.53 6.87 1.93
C VAL A 190 13.65 7.26 0.47
N VAL A 191 14.83 7.74 0.09
CA VAL A 191 15.15 8.10 -1.29
C VAL A 191 15.99 7.00 -1.92
N VAL A 192 15.51 6.42 -3.01
CA VAL A 192 16.16 5.30 -3.69
C VAL A 192 17.06 5.83 -4.81
N PRO A 193 18.39 5.71 -4.69
CA PRO A 193 19.33 6.25 -5.69
C PRO A 193 19.11 5.63 -7.08
N GLY A 194 19.16 6.46 -8.13
CA GLY A 194 19.05 6.04 -9.53
C GLY A 194 17.62 5.70 -9.98
N GLU A 195 16.66 5.65 -9.06
CA GLU A 195 15.29 5.29 -9.39
C GLU A 195 14.44 6.48 -9.87
N THR A 196 13.56 6.16 -10.79
CA THR A 196 12.53 7.08 -11.29
C THR A 196 11.21 6.83 -10.58
N HIS A 197 10.14 7.47 -11.05
CA HIS A 197 8.76 7.22 -10.59
C HIS A 197 8.34 5.73 -10.67
N ALA A 198 9.04 4.92 -11.44
CA ALA A 198 8.67 3.52 -11.65
C ALA A 198 9.11 2.56 -10.52
N LEU A 199 10.14 2.90 -9.72
CA LEU A 199 10.69 2.08 -8.63
C LEU A 199 10.93 0.61 -9.03
N LYS A 200 11.57 0.37 -10.19
CA LYS A 200 11.68 -0.99 -10.77
C LYS A 200 12.96 -1.73 -10.41
N GLY A 201 14.05 -1.01 -10.18
CA GLY A 201 15.40 -1.60 -10.13
C GLY A 201 15.86 -2.00 -8.74
N HIS A 202 15.45 -1.30 -7.70
CA HIS A 202 16.02 -1.45 -6.36
C HIS A 202 15.01 -2.05 -5.36
N ARG A 203 14.45 -3.22 -5.71
CA ARG A 203 13.47 -3.93 -4.88
C ARG A 203 13.94 -4.15 -3.44
N ALA A 204 15.20 -4.49 -3.22
CA ALA A 204 15.75 -4.73 -1.90
C ALA A 204 15.62 -3.51 -0.99
N VAL A 205 15.89 -2.31 -1.49
CA VAL A 205 15.77 -1.07 -0.71
C VAL A 205 14.33 -0.86 -0.22
N ILE A 206 13.33 -1.20 -1.03
CA ILE A 206 11.91 -1.13 -0.62
C ILE A 206 11.62 -2.16 0.47
N VAL A 207 12.09 -3.40 0.28
CA VAL A 207 11.92 -4.49 1.26
C VAL A 207 12.53 -4.09 2.60
N ASP A 208 13.78 -3.63 2.61
CA ASP A 208 14.50 -3.26 3.83
C ASP A 208 13.83 -2.06 4.52
N ALA A 209 13.49 -1.01 3.77
CA ALA A 209 12.81 0.16 4.32
C ALA A 209 11.48 -0.18 5.01
N VAL A 210 10.70 -1.08 4.42
CA VAL A 210 9.42 -1.52 4.97
C VAL A 210 9.62 -2.48 6.15
N ALA A 211 10.53 -3.45 6.04
CA ALA A 211 10.81 -4.41 7.10
C ALA A 211 11.33 -3.75 8.38
N GLU A 212 12.17 -2.71 8.24
CA GLU A 212 12.66 -1.94 9.38
C GLU A 212 11.60 -1.04 10.00
N TRP A 213 10.73 -0.46 9.16
CA TRP A 213 9.78 0.55 9.63
C TRP A 213 8.49 -0.05 10.20
N LEU A 214 7.95 -1.12 9.61
CA LEU A 214 6.69 -1.73 10.06
C LEU A 214 6.67 -2.07 11.56
N PRO A 215 7.71 -2.69 12.15
CA PRO A 215 7.70 -2.99 13.59
C PRO A 215 7.59 -1.76 14.49
N THR A 216 7.97 -0.58 14.02
CA THR A 216 7.90 0.67 14.80
C THR A 216 6.49 1.26 14.89
N VAL A 217 5.56 0.74 14.10
CA VAL A 217 4.17 1.23 14.01
C VAL A 217 3.12 0.16 14.34
N LEU A 218 3.54 -1.08 14.62
CA LEU A 218 2.69 -2.17 15.10
C LEU A 218 2.61 -2.18 16.63
#